data_e4bacf885299eb335eb404def517082d
#
_entry.id   e4bacf885299eb335eb404def517082d
#
_cell.length_a   1.000
_cell.length_b   1.000
_cell.length_c   1.000
_cell.angle_alpha   90.00
_cell.angle_beta   90.00
_cell.angle_gamma   90.00
#
_symmetry.space_group_name_H-M   'P 1'
#
loop_
_entity.id
_entity.type
_entity.pdbx_description
1 polymer ?
#
loop_
_entity_poly.entity_id
_entity_poly.type
_entity_poly.pdbx_seq_one_letter_code
_entity_poly.pdbx_strand_id
1 'polypeptide(L)'
;RINALSKSEALSIVDELRYEQTVELPEQLVPRESWIGRNVVGQINALEEESEGVEGGEGKGAKSDGAVGKDEKTRFVAKVTYRNETSGNELPQLINVIFGNTSIKENVMVIDIEFGKHIESSFRGPRFGVRGLRKLLNVKYGPLLMTALKPMGTCVAKLAEMAYHFAKGGIDVIKDDHGLANQKYAPFEDRVRACCAAVKKANLETGRNCVYAPCLNAPAHLVVSRARFA
;
A
#
# COMPACT_ATOMS: atom_id res chain seq x y z
N ARG A 1 -12.41 -2.58 -12.02
CA ARG A 1 -13.37 -3.66 -12.30
C ARG A 1 -14.75 -3.28 -11.79
N ILE A 2 -15.76 -3.60 -12.54
CA ILE A 2 -17.16 -3.28 -12.22
C ILE A 2 -18.00 -4.54 -12.46
N ASN A 3 -18.90 -4.85 -11.54
CA ASN A 3 -19.87 -5.93 -11.68
C ASN A 3 -21.23 -5.31 -12.05
N ALA A 4 -21.72 -5.56 -13.27
CA ALA A 4 -22.97 -4.99 -13.79
C ALA A 4 -23.76 -6.01 -14.62
N LEU A 5 -25.06 -5.80 -14.78
CA LEU A 5 -25.94 -6.67 -15.58
C LEU A 5 -25.74 -6.45 -17.09
N SER A 6 -25.18 -5.30 -17.48
CA SER A 6 -24.94 -4.96 -18.87
C SER A 6 -23.80 -3.94 -19.02
N LYS A 7 -23.26 -3.84 -20.24
CA LYS A 7 -22.26 -2.84 -20.59
C LYS A 7 -22.79 -1.40 -20.42
N SER A 8 -24.07 -1.17 -20.66
CA SER A 8 -24.72 0.14 -20.47
C SER A 8 -24.76 0.53 -19.00
N GLU A 9 -25.10 -0.42 -18.10
CA GLU A 9 -25.07 -0.20 -16.67
C GLU A 9 -23.64 0.05 -16.16
N ALA A 10 -22.67 -0.77 -16.63
CA ALA A 10 -21.27 -0.56 -16.31
C ALA A 10 -20.78 0.83 -16.72
N LEU A 11 -21.15 1.30 -17.92
CA LEU A 11 -20.82 2.65 -18.39
C LEU A 11 -21.44 3.72 -17.51
N SER A 12 -22.69 3.57 -17.10
CA SER A 12 -23.36 4.51 -16.18
C SER A 12 -22.66 4.60 -14.82
N ILE A 13 -22.24 3.44 -14.28
CA ILE A 13 -21.47 3.40 -13.01
C ILE A 13 -20.13 4.14 -13.16
N VAL A 14 -19.39 3.91 -14.25
CA VAL A 14 -18.11 4.59 -14.49
C VAL A 14 -18.30 6.07 -14.71
N ASP A 15 -19.36 6.47 -15.42
CA ASP A 15 -19.67 7.88 -15.69
C ASP A 15 -19.99 8.62 -14.39
N GLU A 16 -20.76 8.01 -13.49
CA GLU A 16 -21.01 8.56 -12.15
C GLU A 16 -19.70 8.65 -11.33
N LEU A 17 -18.90 7.57 -11.32
CA LEU A 17 -17.66 7.52 -10.54
C LEU A 17 -16.65 8.61 -10.92
N ARG A 18 -16.45 8.90 -12.20
CA ARG A 18 -15.48 9.92 -12.62
C ARG A 18 -15.86 11.34 -12.18
N TYR A 19 -17.16 11.62 -12.00
CA TYR A 19 -17.64 12.85 -11.39
C TYR A 19 -17.47 12.81 -9.86
N GLU A 20 -17.89 11.73 -9.23
CA GLU A 20 -17.84 11.55 -7.78
C GLU A 20 -16.42 11.64 -7.21
N GLN A 21 -15.42 11.07 -7.92
CA GLN A 21 -14.03 11.10 -7.49
C GLN A 21 -13.33 12.45 -7.71
N THR A 22 -13.98 13.41 -8.34
CA THR A 22 -13.35 14.70 -8.68
C THR A 22 -14.14 15.91 -8.23
N VAL A 23 -15.38 16.08 -8.70
CA VAL A 23 -16.18 17.30 -8.48
C VAL A 23 -17.35 17.10 -7.52
N GLU A 24 -17.72 15.84 -7.26
CA GLU A 24 -18.79 15.43 -6.35
C GLU A 24 -20.15 16.11 -6.67
N LEU A 25 -20.36 16.39 -7.95
CA LEU A 25 -21.57 17.03 -8.49
C LEU A 25 -22.06 16.26 -9.71
N PRO A 26 -23.38 16.19 -9.96
CA PRO A 26 -23.92 15.56 -11.15
C PRO A 26 -23.54 16.33 -12.43
N GLU A 27 -23.47 15.62 -13.56
CA GLU A 27 -23.07 16.16 -14.87
C GLU A 27 -23.88 17.40 -15.29
N GLN A 28 -25.16 17.46 -14.91
CA GLN A 28 -26.04 18.59 -15.24
C GLN A 28 -25.55 19.92 -14.66
N LEU A 29 -24.81 19.87 -13.53
CA LEU A 29 -24.23 21.06 -12.89
C LEU A 29 -22.81 21.34 -13.35
N VAL A 30 -22.13 20.35 -13.93
CA VAL A 30 -20.77 20.46 -14.47
C VAL A 30 -20.74 19.88 -15.89
N PRO A 31 -21.24 20.61 -16.90
CA PRO A 31 -21.30 20.13 -18.28
C PRO A 31 -19.91 19.72 -18.81
N ARG A 32 -19.87 18.69 -19.67
CA ARG A 32 -18.63 18.15 -20.25
C ARG A 32 -17.80 19.21 -20.98
N GLU A 33 -18.46 20.17 -21.63
CA GLU A 33 -17.82 21.26 -22.39
C GLU A 33 -17.28 22.39 -21.52
N SER A 34 -17.63 22.42 -20.23
CA SER A 34 -17.10 23.41 -19.28
C SER A 34 -15.59 23.19 -19.08
N TRP A 35 -14.91 24.20 -18.58
CA TRP A 35 -13.49 24.07 -18.24
C TRP A 35 -13.27 22.95 -17.19
N ILE A 36 -14.13 22.87 -16.18
CA ILE A 36 -14.09 21.83 -15.14
C ILE A 36 -14.33 20.44 -15.76
N GLY A 37 -15.37 20.30 -16.59
CA GLY A 37 -15.68 19.05 -17.27
C GLY A 37 -14.51 18.50 -18.11
N ARG A 38 -13.80 19.40 -18.80
CA ARG A 38 -12.66 19.03 -19.65
C ARG A 38 -11.34 18.82 -18.89
N ASN A 39 -11.15 19.49 -17.75
CA ASN A 39 -9.84 19.53 -17.09
C ASN A 39 -9.79 18.90 -15.70
N VAL A 40 -10.94 18.66 -15.06
CA VAL A 40 -11.01 18.10 -13.70
C VAL A 40 -11.68 16.74 -13.70
N VAL A 41 -12.82 16.61 -14.37
CA VAL A 41 -13.56 15.33 -14.41
C VAL A 41 -12.75 14.26 -15.13
N GLY A 42 -12.71 13.06 -14.54
CA GLY A 42 -11.99 11.91 -15.11
C GLY A 42 -12.48 11.56 -16.52
N GLN A 43 -11.59 11.05 -17.36
CA GLN A 43 -11.90 10.66 -18.75
C GLN A 43 -11.95 9.14 -18.86
N ILE A 44 -13.06 8.60 -19.40
CA ILE A 44 -13.21 7.18 -19.69
C ILE A 44 -12.46 6.87 -20.98
N ASN A 45 -11.40 6.07 -20.91
CA ASN A 45 -10.58 5.70 -22.07
C ASN A 45 -10.98 4.35 -22.65
N ALA A 46 -11.45 3.42 -21.81
CA ALA A 46 -11.90 2.10 -22.25
C ALA A 46 -12.94 1.54 -21.27
N LEU A 47 -13.83 0.69 -21.78
CA LEU A 47 -14.72 -0.17 -21.03
C LEU A 47 -14.90 -1.48 -21.80
N GLU A 48 -14.35 -2.55 -21.24
CA GLU A 48 -14.30 -3.86 -21.87
C GLU A 48 -14.87 -4.92 -20.92
N GLU A 49 -15.48 -5.94 -21.47
CA GLU A 49 -15.91 -7.11 -20.72
C GLU A 49 -14.68 -7.95 -20.34
N GLU A 50 -14.56 -8.37 -19.07
CA GLU A 50 -13.47 -9.21 -18.61
C GLU A 50 -13.68 -10.64 -19.12
N SER A 51 -12.85 -11.09 -20.08
CA SER A 51 -12.92 -12.47 -20.58
C SER A 51 -12.51 -13.46 -19.46
N GLU A 52 -13.25 -14.57 -19.35
CA GLU A 52 -12.91 -15.67 -18.44
C GLU A 52 -11.59 -16.33 -18.89
N GLY A 53 -10.44 -15.85 -18.45
CA GLY A 53 -9.18 -16.41 -18.93
C GLY A 53 -7.91 -15.96 -18.25
N VAL A 54 -7.94 -15.04 -17.29
CA VAL A 54 -6.73 -14.64 -16.57
C VAL A 54 -6.98 -14.70 -15.06
N GLU A 55 -7.01 -15.92 -14.53
CA GLU A 55 -6.89 -16.15 -13.08
C GLU A 55 -5.41 -16.06 -12.68
N GLY A 56 -5.04 -14.94 -12.08
CA GLY A 56 -3.86 -14.86 -11.22
C GLY A 56 -4.27 -15.22 -9.80
N GLY A 57 -3.97 -16.45 -9.34
CA GLY A 57 -3.82 -16.82 -7.92
C GLY A 57 -5.09 -17.18 -7.13
N GLU A 58 -5.32 -18.46 -7.00
CA GLU A 58 -5.89 -19.26 -5.90
C GLU A 58 -7.12 -18.78 -5.12
N GLY A 59 -8.24 -19.45 -5.39
CA GLY A 59 -9.45 -19.48 -4.58
C GLY A 59 -10.49 -20.40 -5.22
N LYS A 60 -10.27 -21.73 -5.26
CA LYS A 60 -11.29 -22.70 -5.69
C LYS A 60 -12.45 -22.70 -4.70
N GLY A 61 -13.49 -21.92 -4.98
CA GLY A 61 -14.82 -22.09 -4.43
C GLY A 61 -15.57 -23.12 -5.27
N ALA A 62 -16.13 -24.17 -4.62
CA ALA A 62 -16.89 -25.24 -5.23
C ALA A 62 -18.02 -24.72 -6.12
N LYS A 63 -18.13 -25.28 -7.34
CA LYS A 63 -19.33 -25.17 -8.17
C LYS A 63 -20.47 -25.89 -7.46
N SER A 64 -21.49 -25.17 -7.05
CA SER A 64 -22.79 -25.75 -6.71
C SER A 64 -23.64 -25.74 -7.98
N ASP A 65 -23.91 -26.92 -8.52
CA ASP A 65 -24.94 -27.11 -9.55
C ASP A 65 -26.31 -26.73 -8.99
N GLY A 66 -26.99 -25.80 -9.61
CA GLY A 66 -28.41 -25.60 -9.36
C GLY A 66 -28.89 -24.16 -9.56
N ALA A 67 -29.74 -23.98 -10.55
CA ALA A 67 -30.60 -22.84 -10.86
C ALA A 67 -29.97 -21.64 -11.56
N VAL A 68 -30.16 -21.56 -12.87
CA VAL A 68 -30.03 -20.36 -13.69
C VAL A 68 -31.01 -19.30 -13.18
N GLY A 69 -30.54 -18.43 -12.32
CA GLY A 69 -31.22 -17.20 -11.91
C GLY A 69 -30.86 -16.06 -12.86
N LYS A 70 -31.86 -15.27 -13.24
CA LYS A 70 -31.81 -14.20 -14.24
C LYS A 70 -30.95 -12.96 -13.95
N ASP A 71 -30.05 -12.99 -12.96
CA ASP A 71 -29.30 -11.82 -12.48
C ASP A 71 -27.79 -12.06 -12.34
N GLU A 72 -27.19 -12.84 -13.24
CA GLU A 72 -25.74 -13.04 -13.22
C GLU A 72 -25.02 -11.77 -13.73
N LYS A 73 -24.33 -11.07 -12.84
CA LYS A 73 -23.58 -9.85 -13.17
C LYS A 73 -22.32 -10.20 -13.93
N THR A 74 -22.13 -9.56 -15.07
CA THR A 74 -20.91 -9.64 -15.88
C THR A 74 -19.83 -8.71 -15.28
N ARG A 75 -18.57 -9.10 -15.41
CA ARG A 75 -17.44 -8.28 -15.00
C ARG A 75 -16.96 -7.41 -16.15
N PHE A 76 -16.78 -6.14 -15.88
CA PHE A 76 -16.22 -5.16 -16.82
C PHE A 76 -14.98 -4.52 -16.24
N VAL A 77 -14.01 -4.20 -17.08
CA VAL A 77 -12.83 -3.41 -16.73
C VAL A 77 -12.94 -2.06 -17.42
N ALA A 78 -12.92 -0.99 -16.64
CA ALA A 78 -12.88 0.37 -17.14
C ALA A 78 -11.53 1.01 -16.88
N LYS A 79 -10.98 1.71 -17.87
CA LYS A 79 -9.80 2.57 -17.71
C LYS A 79 -10.26 4.02 -17.65
N VAL A 80 -10.01 4.68 -16.52
CA VAL A 80 -10.34 6.10 -16.30
C VAL A 80 -9.07 6.87 -16.02
N THR A 81 -8.85 7.95 -16.74
CA THR A 81 -7.69 8.83 -16.57
C THR A 81 -8.07 10.09 -15.82
N TYR A 82 -7.32 10.44 -14.81
CA TYR A 82 -7.42 11.70 -14.06
C TYR A 82 -6.19 12.56 -14.33
N ARG A 83 -6.34 13.86 -14.39
CA ARG A 83 -5.22 14.79 -14.51
C ARG A 83 -4.45 14.88 -13.19
N ASN A 84 -3.13 15.06 -13.29
CA ASN A 84 -2.26 15.15 -12.10
C ASN A 84 -2.66 16.27 -11.15
N GLU A 85 -3.18 17.36 -11.70
CA GLU A 85 -3.61 18.53 -10.94
C GLU A 85 -4.73 18.22 -9.94
N THR A 86 -5.54 17.17 -10.18
CA THR A 86 -6.60 16.75 -9.23
C THR A 86 -6.05 16.27 -7.90
N SER A 87 -4.81 15.78 -7.88
CA SER A 87 -4.11 15.33 -6.67
C SER A 87 -3.31 16.44 -5.97
N GLY A 88 -3.05 17.57 -6.65
CA GLY A 88 -2.18 18.63 -6.13
C GLY A 88 -0.76 18.16 -5.81
N ASN A 89 -0.34 16.99 -6.32
CA ASN A 89 0.90 16.28 -5.96
C ASN A 89 1.00 15.93 -4.46
N GLU A 90 -0.14 15.82 -3.79
CA GLU A 90 -0.23 15.44 -2.39
C GLU A 90 -0.72 14.00 -2.26
N LEU A 91 0.02 13.15 -1.53
CA LEU A 91 -0.34 11.74 -1.37
C LEU A 91 -1.73 11.50 -0.77
N PRO A 92 -2.18 12.23 0.26
CA PRO A 92 -3.53 12.05 0.79
C PRO A 92 -4.61 12.33 -0.25
N GLN A 93 -4.46 13.40 -1.04
CA GLN A 93 -5.42 13.75 -2.09
C GLN A 93 -5.37 12.75 -3.26
N LEU A 94 -4.19 12.26 -3.63
CA LEU A 94 -4.05 11.20 -4.63
C LEU A 94 -4.81 9.93 -4.21
N ILE A 95 -4.66 9.51 -2.95
CA ILE A 95 -5.39 8.36 -2.39
C ILE A 95 -6.90 8.63 -2.39
N ASN A 96 -7.32 9.85 -2.07
CA ASN A 96 -8.73 10.23 -2.09
C ASN A 96 -9.33 10.16 -3.50
N VAL A 97 -8.63 10.65 -4.53
CA VAL A 97 -9.08 10.56 -5.94
C VAL A 97 -9.20 9.09 -6.39
N ILE A 98 -8.30 8.20 -5.95
CA ILE A 98 -8.30 6.80 -6.38
C ILE A 98 -9.33 5.98 -5.59
N PHE A 99 -9.32 6.09 -4.27
CA PHE A 99 -10.06 5.20 -3.37
C PHE A 99 -11.20 5.88 -2.62
N GLY A 100 -11.32 7.19 -2.56
CA GLY A 100 -12.30 7.94 -1.79
C GLY A 100 -13.70 7.31 -1.78
N ASN A 101 -14.65 7.89 -2.48
CA ASN A 101 -16.01 7.36 -2.58
C ASN A 101 -16.11 6.03 -3.36
N THR A 102 -15.10 5.69 -4.18
CA THR A 102 -15.02 4.37 -4.84
C THR A 102 -14.98 3.22 -3.83
N SER A 103 -14.35 3.42 -2.67
CA SER A 103 -14.19 2.38 -1.65
C SER A 103 -15.48 1.95 -0.96
N ILE A 104 -16.55 2.74 -1.05
CA ILE A 104 -17.87 2.42 -0.49
C ILE A 104 -18.86 1.85 -1.52
N LYS A 105 -18.47 1.74 -2.78
CA LYS A 105 -19.31 1.18 -3.86
C LYS A 105 -19.14 -0.35 -3.91
N GLU A 106 -20.20 -1.11 -3.65
CA GLU A 106 -20.16 -2.59 -3.56
C GLU A 106 -19.74 -3.28 -4.86
N ASN A 107 -20.09 -2.69 -6.01
CA ASN A 107 -19.87 -3.30 -7.33
C ASN A 107 -18.61 -2.77 -8.04
N VAL A 108 -17.74 -2.05 -7.35
CA VAL A 108 -16.55 -1.41 -7.93
C VAL A 108 -15.30 -1.80 -7.17
N MET A 109 -14.25 -2.12 -7.92
CA MET A 109 -12.93 -2.45 -7.34
C MET A 109 -11.84 -1.81 -8.19
N VAL A 110 -10.93 -1.09 -7.54
CA VAL A 110 -9.67 -0.68 -8.18
C VAL A 110 -8.77 -1.90 -8.28
N ILE A 111 -8.36 -2.27 -9.50
CA ILE A 111 -7.53 -3.46 -9.76
C ILE A 111 -6.10 -3.10 -10.17
N ASP A 112 -5.91 -1.92 -10.75
CA ASP A 112 -4.61 -1.45 -11.18
C ASP A 112 -4.56 0.07 -11.18
N ILE A 113 -3.34 0.63 -11.07
CA ILE A 113 -3.07 2.07 -11.09
C ILE A 113 -1.83 2.32 -11.94
N GLU A 114 -1.98 3.10 -12.99
CA GLU A 114 -0.87 3.57 -13.81
C GLU A 114 -0.55 5.02 -13.46
N PHE A 115 0.62 5.27 -12.88
CA PHE A 115 1.06 6.65 -12.62
C PHE A 115 1.76 7.25 -13.82
N GLY A 116 1.40 8.50 -14.14
CA GLY A 116 2.15 9.30 -15.10
C GLY A 116 3.51 9.74 -14.52
N LYS A 117 4.49 9.96 -15.40
CA LYS A 117 5.86 10.37 -15.00
C LYS A 117 5.91 11.57 -14.06
N HIS A 118 4.95 12.48 -14.17
CA HIS A 118 4.87 13.66 -13.29
C HIS A 118 4.57 13.26 -11.85
N ILE A 119 3.60 12.38 -11.63
CA ILE A 119 3.29 11.84 -10.29
C ILE A 119 4.46 11.03 -9.75
N GLU A 120 5.04 10.14 -10.56
CA GLU A 120 6.20 9.32 -10.15
C GLU A 120 7.38 10.20 -9.70
N SER A 121 7.67 11.28 -10.43
CA SER A 121 8.76 12.21 -10.09
C SER A 121 8.49 13.09 -8.87
N SER A 122 7.22 13.25 -8.46
CA SER A 122 6.83 14.02 -7.26
C SER A 122 7.17 13.30 -5.96
N PHE A 123 7.36 11.98 -6.00
CA PHE A 123 7.68 11.17 -4.83
C PHE A 123 9.09 10.59 -4.96
N ARG A 124 9.89 10.73 -3.90
CA ARG A 124 11.28 10.25 -3.90
C ARG A 124 11.42 8.73 -3.92
N GLY A 125 10.34 8.01 -3.60
CA GLY A 125 10.36 6.56 -3.49
C GLY A 125 11.25 6.06 -2.34
N PRO A 126 11.54 4.74 -2.29
CA PRO A 126 12.37 4.14 -1.25
C PRO A 126 13.83 4.56 -1.43
N ARG A 127 14.49 4.93 -0.32
CA ARG A 127 15.89 5.40 -0.32
C ARG A 127 16.87 4.39 -0.92
N PHE A 128 16.67 3.11 -0.65
CA PHE A 128 17.60 2.06 -1.05
C PHE A 128 17.11 1.22 -2.23
N GLY A 129 15.80 0.95 -2.33
CA GLY A 129 15.23 -0.02 -3.25
C GLY A 129 15.84 -1.42 -3.04
N VAL A 130 15.54 -2.34 -3.95
CA VAL A 130 16.03 -3.73 -3.87
C VAL A 130 17.57 -3.79 -3.94
N ARG A 131 18.17 -3.09 -4.90
CA ARG A 131 19.62 -3.11 -5.12
C ARG A 131 20.39 -2.47 -3.96
N GLY A 132 19.90 -1.34 -3.45
CA GLY A 132 20.52 -0.65 -2.33
C GLY A 132 20.42 -1.44 -1.02
N LEU A 133 19.28 -2.08 -0.77
CA LEU A 133 19.11 -2.94 0.42
C LEU A 133 20.06 -4.13 0.37
N ARG A 134 20.17 -4.83 -0.76
CA ARG A 134 21.12 -5.93 -0.94
C ARG A 134 22.57 -5.51 -0.72
N LYS A 135 22.95 -4.32 -1.20
CA LYS A 135 24.27 -3.73 -0.98
C LYS A 135 24.49 -3.43 0.51
N LEU A 136 23.52 -2.85 1.20
CA LEU A 136 23.58 -2.54 2.64
C LEU A 136 23.79 -3.80 3.48
N LEU A 137 23.05 -4.87 3.16
CA LEU A 137 23.09 -6.14 3.86
C LEU A 137 24.26 -7.04 3.42
N ASN A 138 24.98 -6.67 2.37
CA ASN A 138 26.03 -7.48 1.71
C ASN A 138 25.54 -8.86 1.24
N VAL A 139 24.27 -8.96 0.80
CA VAL A 139 23.64 -10.18 0.28
C VAL A 139 23.42 -10.04 -1.21
N LYS A 140 24.34 -10.57 -2.02
CA LYS A 140 24.31 -10.43 -3.49
C LYS A 140 23.19 -11.28 -4.12
N TYR A 141 22.99 -12.49 -3.68
CA TYR A 141 22.07 -13.48 -4.25
C TYR A 141 21.26 -14.19 -3.17
N GLY A 142 20.21 -14.90 -3.57
CA GLY A 142 19.35 -15.65 -2.68
C GLY A 142 18.27 -14.80 -1.97
N PRO A 143 17.47 -15.41 -1.10
CA PRO A 143 16.45 -14.72 -0.33
C PRO A 143 17.08 -13.82 0.73
N LEU A 144 16.36 -12.73 1.08
CA LEU A 144 16.62 -11.95 2.29
C LEU A 144 15.72 -12.48 3.40
N LEU A 145 16.28 -12.71 4.58
CA LEU A 145 15.56 -13.21 5.73
C LEU A 145 15.15 -12.04 6.64
N MET A 146 13.86 -11.93 6.92
CA MET A 146 13.33 -10.89 7.82
C MET A 146 12.48 -11.51 8.91
N THR A 147 12.63 -11.00 10.14
CA THR A 147 11.77 -11.36 11.27
C THR A 147 11.28 -10.13 12.04
N ALA A 148 10.24 -10.31 12.86
CA ALA A 148 9.69 -9.27 13.73
C ALA A 148 9.92 -9.60 15.19
N LEU A 149 10.26 -8.59 16.01
CA LEU A 149 10.33 -8.73 17.47
C LEU A 149 8.91 -8.83 18.05
N LYS A 150 8.62 -9.91 18.75
CA LYS A 150 7.34 -10.29 19.37
C LYS A 150 7.57 -11.02 20.68
N PRO A 151 6.57 -11.13 21.57
CA PRO A 151 5.26 -10.48 21.55
C PRO A 151 5.28 -9.06 22.12
N MET A 152 4.18 -8.31 21.92
CA MET A 152 3.87 -7.11 22.70
C MET A 152 3.81 -7.48 24.19
N GLY A 153 4.30 -6.59 25.08
CA GLY A 153 4.44 -6.87 26.51
C GLY A 153 5.87 -7.26 26.92
N THR A 154 6.72 -7.60 25.97
CA THR A 154 8.13 -7.94 26.22
C THR A 154 8.93 -6.68 26.60
N CYS A 155 9.74 -6.75 27.66
CA CYS A 155 10.58 -5.64 28.10
C CYS A 155 11.78 -5.38 27.18
N VAL A 156 12.37 -4.19 27.28
CA VAL A 156 13.50 -3.74 26.44
C VAL A 156 14.66 -4.74 26.44
N ALA A 157 15.05 -5.21 27.62
CA ALA A 157 16.20 -6.15 27.74
C ALA A 157 15.97 -7.45 26.96
N LYS A 158 14.74 -7.99 27.03
CA LYS A 158 14.40 -9.23 26.34
C LYS A 158 14.26 -9.04 24.83
N LEU A 159 13.73 -7.89 24.38
CA LEU A 159 13.68 -7.55 22.95
C LEU A 159 15.10 -7.41 22.37
N ALA A 160 16.01 -6.79 23.11
CA ALA A 160 17.41 -6.66 22.71
C ALA A 160 18.13 -8.03 22.65
N GLU A 161 17.89 -8.90 23.64
CA GLU A 161 18.40 -10.28 23.63
C GLU A 161 17.91 -11.06 22.38
N MET A 162 16.62 -10.98 22.09
CA MET A 162 16.04 -11.60 20.88
C MET A 162 16.68 -11.03 19.60
N ALA A 163 16.83 -9.71 19.50
CA ALA A 163 17.47 -9.06 18.37
C ALA A 163 18.91 -9.55 18.17
N TYR A 164 19.68 -9.69 19.25
CA TYR A 164 21.03 -10.25 19.21
C TYR A 164 21.04 -11.67 18.66
N HIS A 165 20.19 -12.56 19.19
CA HIS A 165 20.15 -13.95 18.76
C HIS A 165 19.66 -14.11 17.31
N PHE A 166 18.70 -13.33 16.88
CA PHE A 166 18.24 -13.32 15.48
C PHE A 166 19.35 -12.86 14.53
N ALA A 167 20.03 -11.76 14.85
CA ALA A 167 21.16 -11.28 14.05
C ALA A 167 22.30 -12.29 14.01
N LYS A 168 22.66 -12.90 15.15
CA LYS A 168 23.68 -13.93 15.25
C LYS A 168 23.31 -15.19 14.47
N GLY A 169 22.02 -15.57 14.46
CA GLY A 169 21.45 -16.68 13.70
C GLY A 169 21.38 -16.47 12.19
N GLY A 170 21.66 -15.26 11.70
CA GLY A 170 21.76 -14.98 10.28
C GLY A 170 20.54 -14.31 9.65
N ILE A 171 19.64 -13.72 10.44
CA ILE A 171 18.58 -12.86 9.94
C ILE A 171 19.21 -11.59 9.36
N ASP A 172 18.76 -11.18 8.19
CA ASP A 172 19.26 -9.98 7.49
C ASP A 172 18.58 -8.71 7.98
N VAL A 173 17.26 -8.76 8.25
CA VAL A 173 16.47 -7.61 8.71
C VAL A 173 15.63 -8.01 9.91
N ILE A 174 15.83 -7.33 11.03
CA ILE A 174 14.99 -7.45 12.23
C ILE A 174 14.14 -6.19 12.32
N LYS A 175 12.83 -6.33 12.33
CA LYS A 175 11.93 -5.18 12.51
C LYS A 175 11.19 -5.27 13.85
N ASP A 176 10.76 -4.12 14.35
CA ASP A 176 9.69 -4.12 15.36
C ASP A 176 8.40 -4.66 14.73
N ASP A 177 7.62 -5.40 15.50
CA ASP A 177 6.24 -5.65 15.10
C ASP A 177 5.42 -4.34 15.18
N HIS A 178 4.36 -4.24 14.36
CA HIS A 178 3.53 -3.04 14.30
C HIS A 178 2.86 -2.69 15.65
N GLY A 179 2.74 -3.64 16.56
CA GLY A 179 2.23 -3.41 17.91
C GLY A 179 3.23 -2.76 18.87
N LEU A 180 4.53 -2.72 18.55
CA LEU A 180 5.53 -2.06 19.38
C LEU A 180 5.59 -0.56 19.07
N ALA A 181 5.00 0.26 19.92
CA ALA A 181 4.98 1.72 19.79
C ALA A 181 5.84 2.38 20.89
N ASN A 182 5.21 2.89 21.94
CA ASN A 182 5.89 3.54 23.07
C ASN A 182 5.26 3.14 24.41
N GLN A 183 5.13 1.85 24.62
CA GLN A 183 4.55 1.29 25.84
C GLN A 183 5.53 1.44 27.02
N LYS A 184 5.01 1.52 28.25
CA LYS A 184 5.78 1.69 29.49
C LYS A 184 6.82 0.58 29.71
N TYR A 185 6.54 -0.66 29.31
CA TYR A 185 7.45 -1.80 29.43
C TYR A 185 8.54 -1.85 28.35
N ALA A 186 8.37 -1.10 27.26
CA ALA A 186 9.33 -0.96 26.16
C ALA A 186 9.26 0.45 25.53
N PRO A 187 9.69 1.51 26.22
CA PRO A 187 9.72 2.86 25.66
C PRO A 187 10.47 2.88 24.32
N PHE A 188 10.01 3.71 23.39
CA PHE A 188 10.53 3.73 22.02
C PHE A 188 12.05 3.93 21.97
N GLU A 189 12.56 4.99 22.61
CA GLU A 189 14.00 5.31 22.55
C GLU A 189 14.86 4.25 23.22
N ASP A 190 14.45 3.74 24.38
CA ASP A 190 15.19 2.72 25.12
C ASP A 190 15.28 1.42 24.30
N ARG A 191 14.16 1.02 23.69
CA ARG A 191 14.12 -0.15 22.82
C ARG A 191 15.01 0.01 21.60
N VAL A 192 14.93 1.15 20.91
CA VAL A 192 15.75 1.41 19.71
C VAL A 192 17.23 1.36 20.07
N ARG A 193 17.67 2.05 21.12
CA ARG A 193 19.08 2.03 21.58
C ARG A 193 19.54 0.62 21.91
N ALA A 194 18.77 -0.13 22.69
CA ALA A 194 19.15 -1.46 23.15
C ALA A 194 19.20 -2.47 21.98
N CYS A 195 18.19 -2.47 21.10
CA CYS A 195 18.17 -3.37 19.94
C CYS A 195 19.26 -3.03 18.93
N CYS A 196 19.52 -1.75 18.65
CA CYS A 196 20.62 -1.33 17.78
C CYS A 196 21.99 -1.79 18.35
N ALA A 197 22.21 -1.62 19.66
CA ALA A 197 23.45 -2.07 20.30
C ALA A 197 23.62 -3.61 20.23
N ALA A 198 22.51 -4.34 20.44
CA ALA A 198 22.48 -5.80 20.36
C ALA A 198 22.79 -6.33 18.95
N VAL A 199 22.16 -5.74 17.93
CA VAL A 199 22.41 -6.09 16.50
C VAL A 199 23.84 -5.71 16.11
N LYS A 200 24.34 -4.54 16.51
CA LYS A 200 25.73 -4.14 16.27
C LYS A 200 26.72 -5.12 16.85
N LYS A 201 26.49 -5.58 18.10
CA LYS A 201 27.32 -6.59 18.75
C LYS A 201 27.33 -7.88 17.95
N ALA A 202 26.17 -8.40 17.56
CA ALA A 202 26.06 -9.62 16.76
C ALA A 202 26.78 -9.49 15.40
N ASN A 203 26.65 -8.34 14.73
CA ASN A 203 27.34 -8.06 13.47
C ASN A 203 28.86 -8.09 13.61
N LEU A 204 29.40 -7.50 14.71
CA LEU A 204 30.85 -7.56 14.99
C LEU A 204 31.34 -8.98 15.24
N GLU A 205 30.56 -9.82 15.91
CA GLU A 205 30.91 -11.22 16.17
C GLU A 205 30.83 -12.13 14.94
N THR A 206 29.89 -11.83 14.03
CA THR A 206 29.60 -12.70 12.88
C THR A 206 30.17 -12.22 11.54
N GLY A 207 30.61 -10.97 11.47
CA GLY A 207 31.01 -10.31 10.22
C GLY A 207 29.84 -10.04 9.26
N ARG A 208 28.59 -10.13 9.74
CA ARG A 208 27.37 -9.86 8.95
C ARG A 208 26.91 -8.42 9.07
N ASN A 209 25.95 -8.05 8.23
CA ASN A 209 25.36 -6.71 8.18
C ASN A 209 23.84 -6.74 8.42
N CYS A 210 23.40 -7.41 9.49
CA CYS A 210 22.00 -7.36 9.90
C CYS A 210 21.61 -5.91 10.24
N VAL A 211 20.41 -5.50 9.87
CA VAL A 211 19.84 -4.18 10.22
C VAL A 211 18.62 -4.33 11.11
N TYR A 212 18.43 -3.36 12.00
CA TYR A 212 17.23 -3.23 12.81
C TYR A 212 16.36 -2.08 12.29
N ALA A 213 15.07 -2.34 12.09
CA ALA A 213 14.08 -1.41 11.60
C ALA A 213 12.99 -1.16 12.66
N PRO A 214 13.08 -0.08 13.46
CA PRO A 214 12.09 0.24 14.49
C PRO A 214 10.77 0.69 13.89
N CYS A 215 9.66 0.37 14.58
CA CYS A 215 8.32 0.85 14.24
C CYS A 215 8.17 2.32 14.65
N LEU A 216 7.86 3.19 13.69
CA LEU A 216 7.71 4.63 13.91
C LEU A 216 6.28 5.08 14.25
N ASN A 217 5.34 4.14 14.43
CA ASN A 217 3.94 4.46 14.73
C ASN A 217 3.83 5.41 15.94
N ALA A 218 3.27 6.59 15.69
CA ALA A 218 3.14 7.67 16.67
C ALA A 218 2.05 8.65 16.23
N PRO A 219 1.58 9.53 17.15
CA PRO A 219 0.87 10.73 16.73
C PRO A 219 1.68 11.54 15.72
N ALA A 220 1.00 12.15 14.73
CA ALA A 220 1.65 12.77 13.57
C ALA A 220 2.81 13.70 13.91
N HIS A 221 2.67 14.52 14.97
CA HIS A 221 3.70 15.47 15.42
C HIS A 221 4.98 14.81 15.98
N LEU A 222 4.94 13.50 16.31
CA LEU A 222 6.09 12.74 16.82
C LEU A 222 6.78 11.86 15.77
N VAL A 223 6.13 11.58 14.63
CA VAL A 223 6.68 10.66 13.62
C VAL A 223 8.05 11.13 13.12
N VAL A 224 8.18 12.44 12.81
CA VAL A 224 9.43 13.00 12.28
C VAL A 224 10.56 12.94 13.32
N SER A 225 10.27 13.23 14.57
CA SER A 225 11.27 13.15 15.66
C SER A 225 11.73 11.71 15.90
N ARG A 226 10.79 10.74 15.89
CA ARG A 226 11.13 9.31 15.98
C ARG A 226 11.96 8.82 14.79
N ALA A 227 11.61 9.26 13.58
CA ALA A 227 12.38 8.91 12.40
C ALA A 227 13.81 9.46 12.40
N ARG A 228 14.00 10.68 12.96
CA ARG A 228 15.34 11.27 13.12
C ARG A 228 16.17 10.60 14.21
N PHE A 229 15.50 10.10 15.23
CA PHE A 229 16.15 9.39 16.33
C PHE A 229 16.60 7.97 15.90
N ALA A 230 15.77 7.28 15.13
CA ALA A 230 16.03 5.92 14.65
C ALA A 230 17.09 5.86 13.55
#